data_50af161dcbbe807dd86eacfe210f4f53
#
_entry.id   50af161dcbbe807dd86eacfe210f4f53
#
_cell.length_a   1.000
_cell.length_b   1.000
_cell.length_c   1.000
_cell.angle_alpha   90.00
_cell.angle_beta   90.00
_cell.angle_gamma   90.00
#
_symmetry.space_group_name_H-M   'P 1'
#
loop_
_entity.id
_entity.type
_entity.pdbx_description
1 polymer ?
#
loop_
_entity_poly.entity_id
_entity_poly.type
_entity_poly.pdbx_seq_one_letter_code
_entity_poly.pdbx_strand_id
1 'polypeptide(L)'
;MRSIRYWLGGLVLIALTVNLAGCGINDIPRLDEQVKAAWSQVQNQYQRRADLVPNLVATVKGYAKHESDVLISVTQARARVGSLQLPANITENPQAFKKFESAQKNLTGALSRLLVVSENYPQLKADQNFLTLQAQLEGTENRISVARRDYILAVQKYNTELRTIPGRWYASMFYPDAKVKQNFTTAKENFKAPKVSF
;
A
#
# COMPACT_ATOMS: atom_id res chain seq x y z
N MET A 1 -64.57 1.72 4.80
CA MET A 1 -63.64 2.09 3.70
C MET A 1 -62.49 3.04 4.11
N ARG A 2 -62.68 3.94 5.09
CA ARG A 2 -61.63 4.85 5.55
C ARG A 2 -60.49 4.15 6.29
N SER A 3 -60.75 3.18 7.14
CA SER A 3 -59.73 2.44 7.92
C SER A 3 -58.77 1.64 7.03
N ILE A 4 -59.22 1.00 5.97
CA ILE A 4 -58.40 0.21 5.03
C ILE A 4 -57.36 1.10 4.32
N ARG A 5 -57.71 2.36 4.01
CA ARG A 5 -56.78 3.32 3.36
C ARG A 5 -55.62 3.71 4.27
N TYR A 6 -55.86 3.81 5.57
CA TYR A 6 -54.80 4.08 6.55
C TYR A 6 -53.87 2.89 6.75
N TRP A 7 -54.41 1.65 6.77
CA TRP A 7 -53.61 0.44 6.85
C TRP A 7 -52.79 0.21 5.58
N LEU A 8 -53.33 0.46 4.41
CA LEU A 8 -52.59 0.42 3.15
C LEU A 8 -51.47 1.49 3.09
N GLY A 9 -51.74 2.70 3.54
CA GLY A 9 -50.76 3.77 3.63
C GLY A 9 -49.60 3.42 4.60
N GLY A 10 -49.91 2.81 5.76
CA GLY A 10 -48.93 2.34 6.71
C GLY A 10 -48.03 1.22 6.15
N LEU A 11 -48.62 0.25 5.44
CA LEU A 11 -47.88 -0.83 4.78
C LEU A 11 -46.92 -0.31 3.68
N VAL A 12 -47.38 0.64 2.86
CA VAL A 12 -46.55 1.28 1.84
C VAL A 12 -45.41 2.07 2.47
N LEU A 13 -45.66 2.80 3.55
CA LEU A 13 -44.60 3.53 4.28
C LEU A 13 -43.57 2.60 4.88
N ILE A 14 -43.96 1.49 5.49
CA ILE A 14 -43.09 0.45 6.02
C ILE A 14 -42.27 -0.20 4.89
N ALA A 15 -42.90 -0.53 3.76
CA ALA A 15 -42.23 -1.10 2.59
C ALA A 15 -41.20 -0.12 2.01
N LEU A 16 -41.48 1.18 1.96
CA LEU A 16 -40.53 2.21 1.52
C LEU A 16 -39.34 2.35 2.48
N THR A 17 -39.60 2.36 3.79
CA THR A 17 -38.51 2.46 4.80
C THR A 17 -37.59 1.23 4.81
N VAL A 18 -38.12 0.03 4.61
CA VAL A 18 -37.34 -1.21 4.52
C VAL A 18 -36.45 -1.22 3.27
N ASN A 19 -36.92 -0.71 2.14
CA ASN A 19 -36.09 -0.60 0.94
C ASN A 19 -34.94 0.41 1.07
N LEU A 20 -35.14 1.52 1.79
CA LEU A 20 -34.08 2.49 2.06
C LEU A 20 -33.02 1.97 3.06
N ALA A 21 -33.41 1.11 3.99
CA ALA A 21 -32.49 0.53 4.98
C ALA A 21 -31.54 -0.54 4.41
N GLY A 22 -31.90 -1.18 3.28
CA GLY A 22 -31.11 -2.27 2.69
C GLY A 22 -29.85 -1.83 1.92
N CYS A 23 -29.74 -0.55 1.56
CA CYS A 23 -28.70 -0.07 0.64
C CYS A 23 -27.29 0.04 1.25
N GLY A 24 -27.11 0.00 2.57
CA GLY A 24 -25.80 0.26 3.21
C GLY A 24 -25.21 -0.93 4.00
N ILE A 25 -26.01 -1.96 4.31
CA ILE A 25 -25.57 -3.05 5.18
C ILE A 25 -24.37 -3.84 4.63
N ASN A 26 -24.30 -3.99 3.31
CA ASN A 26 -23.24 -4.72 2.62
C ASN A 26 -22.03 -3.84 2.24
N ASP A 27 -22.06 -2.54 2.55
CA ASP A 27 -20.96 -1.64 2.17
C ASP A 27 -19.68 -1.95 2.94
N ILE A 28 -19.77 -2.32 4.21
CA ILE A 28 -18.61 -2.65 5.05
C ILE A 28 -17.83 -3.84 4.47
N PRO A 29 -18.44 -5.04 4.25
CA PRO A 29 -17.70 -6.16 3.67
C PRO A 29 -17.21 -5.86 2.24
N ARG A 30 -17.99 -5.14 1.43
CA ARG A 30 -17.59 -4.74 0.07
C ARG A 30 -16.36 -3.84 0.09
N LEU A 31 -16.32 -2.86 0.97
CA LEU A 31 -15.18 -1.95 1.12
C LEU A 31 -13.97 -2.65 1.75
N ASP A 32 -14.18 -3.62 2.65
CA ASP A 32 -13.11 -4.45 3.20
C ASP A 32 -12.41 -5.25 2.09
N GLU A 33 -13.18 -5.87 1.20
CA GLU A 33 -12.62 -6.59 0.05
C GLU A 33 -11.88 -5.66 -0.93
N GLN A 34 -12.34 -4.42 -1.11
CA GLN A 34 -11.62 -3.42 -1.90
C GLN A 34 -10.27 -3.07 -1.26
N VAL A 35 -10.20 -2.93 0.07
CA VAL A 35 -8.94 -2.71 0.80
C VAL A 35 -8.00 -3.90 0.63
N LYS A 36 -8.49 -5.13 0.77
CA LYS A 36 -7.70 -6.36 0.57
C LYS A 36 -7.14 -6.45 -0.85
N ALA A 37 -7.96 -6.18 -1.85
CA ALA A 37 -7.55 -6.17 -3.25
C ALA A 37 -6.46 -5.12 -3.52
N ALA A 38 -6.66 -3.88 -3.04
CA ALA A 38 -5.68 -2.81 -3.17
C ALA A 38 -4.37 -3.12 -2.42
N TRP A 39 -4.45 -3.74 -1.24
CA TRP A 39 -3.28 -4.20 -0.49
C TRP A 39 -2.49 -5.27 -1.27
N SER A 40 -3.18 -6.23 -1.88
CA SER A 40 -2.54 -7.25 -2.72
C SER A 40 -1.78 -6.63 -3.89
N GLN A 41 -2.31 -5.57 -4.52
CA GLN A 41 -1.60 -4.84 -5.56
C GLN A 41 -0.33 -4.17 -5.03
N VAL A 42 -0.38 -3.57 -3.83
CA VAL A 42 0.81 -3.02 -3.16
C VAL A 42 1.86 -4.11 -2.96
N GLN A 43 1.49 -5.26 -2.42
CA GLN A 43 2.40 -6.38 -2.20
C GLN A 43 3.03 -6.88 -3.51
N ASN A 44 2.24 -7.02 -4.58
CA ASN A 44 2.72 -7.45 -5.89
C ASN A 44 3.79 -6.50 -6.46
N GLN A 45 3.61 -5.17 -6.34
CA GLN A 45 4.60 -4.23 -6.83
C GLN A 45 5.89 -4.24 -5.99
N TYR A 46 5.77 -4.38 -4.67
CA TYR A 46 6.94 -4.52 -3.81
C TYR A 46 7.70 -5.83 -4.05
N GLN A 47 6.98 -6.94 -4.30
CA GLN A 47 7.61 -8.21 -4.68
C GLN A 47 8.37 -8.06 -6.00
N ARG A 48 7.74 -7.47 -7.03
CA ARG A 48 8.39 -7.20 -8.31
C ARG A 48 9.68 -6.40 -8.14
N ARG A 49 9.69 -5.39 -7.27
CA ARG A 49 10.92 -4.64 -6.97
C ARG A 49 11.98 -5.52 -6.33
N ALA A 50 11.63 -6.36 -5.36
CA ALA A 50 12.55 -7.26 -4.69
C ALA A 50 13.15 -8.31 -5.65
N ASP A 51 12.39 -8.72 -6.68
CA ASP A 51 12.83 -9.69 -7.68
C ASP A 51 13.82 -9.11 -8.70
N LEU A 52 13.82 -7.79 -8.91
CA LEU A 52 14.81 -7.10 -9.74
C LEU A 52 16.19 -6.99 -9.07
N VAL A 53 16.25 -7.01 -7.74
CA VAL A 53 17.48 -6.74 -6.97
C VAL A 53 18.62 -7.71 -7.29
N PRO A 54 18.42 -9.05 -7.36
CA PRO A 54 19.52 -9.97 -7.63
C PRO A 54 20.22 -9.71 -8.97
N ASN A 55 19.41 -9.43 -10.01
CA ASN A 55 19.94 -9.17 -11.36
C ASN A 55 20.70 -7.83 -11.39
N LEU A 56 20.16 -6.80 -10.71
CA LEU A 56 20.82 -5.50 -10.60
C LEU A 56 22.16 -5.62 -9.85
N VAL A 57 22.20 -6.33 -8.71
CA VAL A 57 23.41 -6.58 -7.94
C VAL A 57 24.45 -7.36 -8.76
N ALA A 58 24.04 -8.41 -9.49
CA ALA A 58 24.92 -9.20 -10.34
C ALA A 58 25.54 -8.36 -11.46
N THR A 59 24.74 -7.52 -12.13
CA THR A 59 25.20 -6.62 -13.19
C THR A 59 26.21 -5.60 -12.64
N VAL A 60 25.87 -4.90 -11.56
CA VAL A 60 26.76 -3.90 -10.95
C VAL A 60 28.05 -4.53 -10.44
N LYS A 61 28.01 -5.73 -9.83
CA LYS A 61 29.18 -6.44 -9.34
C LYS A 61 30.20 -6.75 -10.46
N GLY A 62 29.74 -6.92 -11.69
CA GLY A 62 30.62 -7.14 -12.86
C GLY A 62 31.56 -5.97 -13.14
N TYR A 63 31.14 -4.74 -12.85
CA TYR A 63 31.86 -3.51 -13.15
C TYR A 63 32.44 -2.84 -11.90
N ALA A 64 31.75 -2.90 -10.76
CA ALA A 64 32.04 -2.18 -9.54
C ALA A 64 32.40 -3.14 -8.38
N LYS A 65 33.44 -3.96 -8.56
CA LYS A 65 33.87 -4.99 -7.59
C LYS A 65 34.33 -4.39 -6.24
N HIS A 66 34.79 -3.16 -6.23
CA HIS A 66 35.28 -2.48 -5.03
C HIS A 66 34.15 -1.91 -4.15
N GLU A 67 32.90 -1.89 -4.66
CA GLU A 67 31.72 -1.36 -3.97
C GLU A 67 31.01 -2.44 -3.11
N SER A 68 31.81 -3.30 -2.44
CA SER A 68 31.27 -4.44 -1.70
C SER A 68 30.25 -4.04 -0.65
N ASP A 69 30.46 -2.94 0.06
CA ASP A 69 29.59 -2.49 1.15
C ASP A 69 28.19 -2.10 0.64
N VAL A 70 28.13 -1.42 -0.52
CA VAL A 70 26.86 -1.03 -1.14
C VAL A 70 26.12 -2.27 -1.63
N LEU A 71 26.82 -3.20 -2.30
CA LEU A 71 26.23 -4.45 -2.78
C LEU A 71 25.71 -5.33 -1.63
N ILE A 72 26.46 -5.44 -0.54
CA ILE A 72 26.06 -6.14 0.70
C ILE A 72 24.83 -5.46 1.30
N SER A 73 24.82 -4.12 1.40
CA SER A 73 23.70 -3.38 1.99
C SER A 73 22.38 -3.61 1.23
N VAL A 74 22.43 -3.63 -0.10
CA VAL A 74 21.26 -3.91 -0.96
C VAL A 74 20.77 -5.34 -0.78
N THR A 75 21.70 -6.30 -0.78
CA THR A 75 21.37 -7.73 -0.60
C THR A 75 20.75 -7.99 0.77
N GLN A 76 21.30 -7.38 1.83
CA GLN A 76 20.76 -7.48 3.18
C GLN A 76 19.38 -6.81 3.31
N ALA A 77 19.20 -5.64 2.70
CA ALA A 77 17.90 -4.96 2.71
C ALA A 77 16.84 -5.80 1.99
N ARG A 78 17.19 -6.43 0.86
CA ARG A 78 16.30 -7.38 0.16
C ARG A 78 15.97 -8.59 1.04
N ALA A 79 16.97 -9.19 1.68
CA ALA A 79 16.78 -10.35 2.56
C ALA A 79 15.82 -10.02 3.72
N ARG A 80 15.95 -8.83 4.32
CA ARG A 80 15.03 -8.36 5.38
C ARG A 80 13.59 -8.24 4.88
N VAL A 81 13.39 -7.72 3.67
CA VAL A 81 12.04 -7.67 3.06
C VAL A 81 11.48 -9.07 2.85
N GLY A 82 12.28 -10.00 2.30
CA GLY A 82 11.86 -11.38 2.04
C GLY A 82 11.62 -12.22 3.29
N SER A 83 12.27 -11.88 4.42
CA SER A 83 12.10 -12.59 5.70
C SER A 83 10.92 -12.07 6.54
N LEU A 84 10.24 -11.01 6.11
CA LEU A 84 9.09 -10.48 6.84
C LEU A 84 7.92 -11.47 6.79
N GLN A 85 7.59 -12.02 7.94
CA GLN A 85 6.32 -12.75 8.13
C GLN A 85 5.20 -11.73 8.29
N LEU A 86 4.43 -11.53 7.23
CA LEU A 86 3.30 -10.62 7.25
C LEU A 86 2.05 -11.36 7.74
N PRO A 87 1.45 -10.96 8.88
CA PRO A 87 0.21 -11.58 9.34
C PRO A 87 -0.93 -11.24 8.37
N ALA A 88 -1.93 -12.13 8.28
CA ALA A 88 -3.07 -11.93 7.39
C ALA A 88 -3.82 -10.60 7.68
N ASN A 89 -3.81 -10.16 8.93
CA ASN A 89 -4.42 -8.91 9.38
C ASN A 89 -3.46 -7.72 9.43
N ILE A 90 -2.41 -7.71 8.60
CA ILE A 90 -1.40 -6.65 8.60
C ILE A 90 -2.01 -5.24 8.46
N THR A 91 -3.07 -5.09 7.69
CA THR A 91 -3.77 -3.81 7.49
C THR A 91 -4.50 -3.31 8.74
N GLU A 92 -4.66 -4.16 9.76
CA GLU A 92 -5.26 -3.82 11.06
C GLU A 92 -4.21 -3.72 12.17
N ASN A 93 -2.99 -4.16 11.90
CA ASN A 93 -1.92 -4.24 12.89
C ASN A 93 -0.90 -3.10 12.67
N PRO A 94 -0.92 -2.03 13.51
CA PRO A 94 -0.04 -0.88 13.34
C PRO A 94 1.44 -1.23 13.41
N GLN A 95 1.81 -2.20 14.26
CA GLN A 95 3.21 -2.59 14.44
C GLN A 95 3.74 -3.38 13.24
N ALA A 96 2.94 -4.35 12.73
CA ALA A 96 3.31 -5.12 11.54
C ALA A 96 3.36 -4.21 10.30
N PHE A 97 2.40 -3.30 10.16
CA PHE A 97 2.37 -2.33 9.07
C PHE A 97 3.60 -1.42 9.08
N LYS A 98 3.96 -0.86 10.24
CA LYS A 98 5.16 -0.02 10.40
C LYS A 98 6.47 -0.78 10.13
N LYS A 99 6.56 -2.06 10.55
CA LYS A 99 7.71 -2.91 10.23
C LYS A 99 7.86 -3.10 8.72
N PHE A 100 6.75 -3.37 8.04
CA PHE A 100 6.71 -3.47 6.57
C PHE A 100 7.18 -2.17 5.91
N GLU A 101 6.62 -1.01 6.28
CA GLU A 101 7.03 0.30 5.75
C GLU A 101 8.54 0.55 5.95
N SER A 102 9.04 0.28 7.14
CA SER A 102 10.47 0.46 7.48
C SER A 102 11.38 -0.42 6.60
N ALA A 103 11.03 -1.69 6.42
CA ALA A 103 11.83 -2.59 5.60
C ALA A 103 11.84 -2.15 4.13
N GLN A 104 10.69 -1.72 3.61
CA GLN A 104 10.57 -1.20 2.24
C GLN A 104 11.34 0.11 2.05
N LYS A 105 11.30 1.02 3.03
CA LYS A 105 12.08 2.26 3.03
C LYS A 105 13.60 1.99 3.03
N ASN A 106 14.04 1.01 3.81
CA ASN A 106 15.45 0.63 3.86
C ASN A 106 15.93 0.08 2.51
N LEU A 107 15.13 -0.75 1.84
CA LEU A 107 15.46 -1.25 0.51
C LEU A 107 15.52 -0.11 -0.51
N THR A 108 14.55 0.82 -0.49
CA THR A 108 14.59 2.02 -1.35
C THR A 108 15.88 2.82 -1.14
N GLY A 109 16.28 3.06 0.11
CA GLY A 109 17.50 3.80 0.42
C GLY A 109 18.79 3.08 -0.04
N ALA A 110 18.84 1.74 0.09
CA ALA A 110 19.95 0.95 -0.39
C ALA A 110 20.05 0.97 -1.93
N LEU A 111 18.93 0.83 -2.64
CA LEU A 111 18.87 0.92 -4.11
C LEU A 111 19.28 2.30 -4.60
N SER A 112 18.82 3.37 -3.95
CA SER A 112 19.23 4.74 -4.30
C SER A 112 20.73 4.94 -4.19
N ARG A 113 21.38 4.42 -3.13
CA ARG A 113 22.84 4.46 -2.98
C ARG A 113 23.56 3.68 -4.08
N LEU A 114 23.04 2.51 -4.46
CA LEU A 114 23.60 1.72 -5.56
C LEU A 114 23.57 2.48 -6.88
N LEU A 115 22.47 3.17 -7.17
CA LEU A 115 22.34 3.99 -8.37
C LEU A 115 23.28 5.19 -8.36
N VAL A 116 23.47 5.85 -7.21
CA VAL A 116 24.46 6.95 -7.06
C VAL A 116 25.88 6.44 -7.31
N VAL A 117 26.24 5.29 -6.76
CA VAL A 117 27.57 4.69 -6.98
C VAL A 117 27.79 4.34 -8.45
N SER A 118 26.76 3.85 -9.16
CA SER A 118 26.87 3.52 -10.58
C SER A 118 27.28 4.70 -11.47
N GLU A 119 27.06 5.94 -11.00
CA GLU A 119 27.49 7.16 -11.73
C GLU A 119 29.02 7.24 -11.89
N ASN A 120 29.79 6.64 -11.00
CA ASN A 120 31.25 6.60 -11.05
C ASN A 120 31.81 5.56 -12.04
N TYR A 121 30.94 4.75 -12.67
CA TYR A 121 31.32 3.67 -13.56
C TYR A 121 30.73 3.84 -14.97
N PRO A 122 31.38 4.63 -15.87
CA PRO A 122 30.82 4.93 -17.20
C PRO A 122 30.51 3.68 -18.04
N GLN A 123 31.31 2.62 -17.93
CA GLN A 123 31.10 1.38 -18.65
C GLN A 123 29.82 0.64 -18.18
N LEU A 124 29.54 0.68 -16.88
CA LEU A 124 28.28 0.16 -16.32
C LEU A 124 27.08 0.97 -16.83
N LYS A 125 27.18 2.27 -16.89
CA LYS A 125 26.13 3.16 -17.41
C LYS A 125 25.84 2.92 -18.89
N ALA A 126 26.81 2.44 -19.65
CA ALA A 126 26.65 2.09 -21.06
C ALA A 126 26.13 0.63 -21.26
N ASP A 127 26.10 -0.19 -20.20
CA ASP A 127 25.66 -1.57 -20.28
C ASP A 127 24.14 -1.66 -20.49
N GLN A 128 23.72 -2.34 -21.55
CA GLN A 128 22.31 -2.43 -21.96
C GLN A 128 21.44 -3.16 -20.90
N ASN A 129 22.01 -4.16 -20.21
CA ASN A 129 21.29 -4.87 -19.15
C ASN A 129 21.06 -3.96 -17.95
N PHE A 130 22.07 -3.15 -17.58
CA PHE A 130 21.94 -2.18 -16.49
C PHE A 130 20.87 -1.13 -16.81
N LEU A 131 20.89 -0.54 -18.00
CA LEU A 131 19.88 0.43 -18.45
C LEU A 131 18.47 -0.15 -18.42
N THR A 132 18.33 -1.40 -18.89
CA THR A 132 17.04 -2.10 -18.88
C THR A 132 16.54 -2.33 -17.45
N LEU A 133 17.42 -2.78 -16.54
CA LEU A 133 17.07 -3.01 -15.13
C LEU A 133 16.73 -1.70 -14.41
N GLN A 134 17.47 -0.63 -14.67
CA GLN A 134 17.18 0.70 -14.16
C GLN A 134 15.79 1.18 -14.60
N ALA A 135 15.47 1.09 -15.90
CA ALA A 135 14.16 1.48 -16.41
C ALA A 135 13.02 0.63 -15.81
N GLN A 136 13.26 -0.69 -15.60
CA GLN A 136 12.28 -1.56 -14.95
C GLN A 136 12.09 -1.19 -13.47
N LEU A 137 13.16 -0.81 -12.77
CA LEU A 137 13.09 -0.36 -11.37
C LEU A 137 12.30 0.94 -11.26
N GLU A 138 12.63 1.95 -12.08
CA GLU A 138 11.90 3.23 -12.13
C GLU A 138 10.42 3.03 -12.45
N GLY A 139 10.10 2.21 -13.46
CA GLY A 139 8.74 1.86 -13.78
C GLY A 139 8.01 1.12 -12.65
N THR A 140 8.73 0.34 -11.84
CA THR A 140 8.18 -0.35 -10.67
C THR A 140 7.91 0.62 -9.52
N GLU A 141 8.82 1.59 -9.26
CA GLU A 141 8.59 2.64 -8.26
C GLU A 141 7.35 3.50 -8.60
N ASN A 142 7.14 3.83 -9.86
CA ASN A 142 5.93 4.51 -10.30
C ASN A 142 4.67 3.67 -10.02
N ARG A 143 4.70 2.37 -10.32
CA ARG A 143 3.58 1.46 -10.00
C ARG A 143 3.35 1.30 -8.51
N ILE A 144 4.41 1.26 -7.68
CA ILE A 144 4.30 1.27 -6.23
C ILE A 144 3.57 2.54 -5.76
N SER A 145 3.92 3.70 -6.30
CA SER A 145 3.29 4.97 -5.95
C SER A 145 1.79 4.98 -6.29
N VAL A 146 1.41 4.44 -7.46
CA VAL A 146 0.01 4.30 -7.88
C VAL A 146 -0.73 3.31 -6.96
N ALA A 147 -0.17 2.12 -6.73
CA ALA A 147 -0.79 1.11 -5.88
C ALA A 147 -0.98 1.60 -4.43
N ARG A 148 -0.02 2.34 -3.89
CA ARG A 148 -0.15 2.97 -2.57
C ARG A 148 -1.27 4.01 -2.53
N ARG A 149 -1.39 4.85 -3.56
CA ARG A 149 -2.49 5.83 -3.67
C ARG A 149 -3.84 5.12 -3.68
N ASP A 150 -3.98 4.07 -4.49
CA ASP A 150 -5.23 3.33 -4.61
C ASP A 150 -5.59 2.62 -3.30
N TYR A 151 -4.60 2.07 -2.59
CA TYR A 151 -4.77 1.54 -1.24
C TYR A 151 -5.23 2.62 -0.24
N ILE A 152 -4.59 3.80 -0.24
CA ILE A 152 -4.96 4.93 0.62
C ILE A 152 -6.43 5.31 0.40
N LEU A 153 -6.88 5.39 -0.84
CA LEU A 153 -8.27 5.72 -1.17
C LEU A 153 -9.25 4.63 -0.73
N ALA A 154 -8.88 3.35 -0.88
CA ALA A 154 -9.71 2.24 -0.42
C ALA A 154 -9.84 2.25 1.11
N VAL A 155 -8.73 2.42 1.83
CA VAL A 155 -8.73 2.55 3.30
C VAL A 155 -9.53 3.76 3.76
N GLN A 156 -9.42 4.89 3.07
CA GLN A 156 -10.20 6.09 3.40
C GLN A 156 -11.69 5.81 3.33
N LYS A 157 -12.17 5.20 2.23
CA LYS A 157 -13.58 4.85 2.05
C LYS A 157 -14.06 3.91 3.15
N TYR A 158 -13.33 2.83 3.41
CA TYR A 158 -13.67 1.85 4.43
C TYR A 158 -13.70 2.47 5.83
N ASN A 159 -12.65 3.19 6.22
CA ASN A 159 -12.59 3.82 7.54
C ASN A 159 -13.64 4.93 7.72
N THR A 160 -14.02 5.62 6.65
CA THR A 160 -15.09 6.61 6.68
C THR A 160 -16.42 5.92 6.94
N GLU A 161 -16.74 4.83 6.22
CA GLU A 161 -17.97 4.05 6.41
C GLU A 161 -18.12 3.58 7.86
N LEU A 162 -17.04 3.06 8.47
CA LEU A 162 -17.05 2.63 9.87
C LEU A 162 -17.31 3.76 10.88
N ARG A 163 -17.08 5.03 10.52
CA ARG A 163 -17.14 6.18 11.44
C ARG A 163 -18.36 7.06 11.22
N THR A 164 -19.00 6.98 10.06
CA THR A 164 -20.16 7.79 9.68
C THR A 164 -21.46 7.02 9.85
N ILE A 165 -22.57 7.73 9.99
CA ILE A 165 -23.91 7.15 10.01
C ILE A 165 -24.40 7.08 8.55
N PRO A 166 -25.02 5.97 8.12
CA PRO A 166 -25.52 4.84 8.92
C PRO A 166 -24.48 3.71 9.15
N GLY A 167 -23.32 3.71 8.44
CA GLY A 167 -22.34 2.64 8.44
C GLY A 167 -21.86 2.25 9.85
N ARG A 168 -21.66 3.23 10.75
CA ARG A 168 -21.28 2.98 12.15
C ARG A 168 -22.32 2.11 12.89
N TRP A 169 -23.61 2.30 12.61
CA TRP A 169 -24.66 1.48 13.23
C TRP A 169 -24.63 0.06 12.69
N TYR A 170 -24.47 -0.09 11.36
CA TYR A 170 -24.34 -1.40 10.75
C TYR A 170 -23.09 -2.14 11.23
N ALA A 171 -21.95 -1.42 11.37
CA ALA A 171 -20.73 -2.00 11.92
C ALA A 171 -20.96 -2.57 13.31
N SER A 172 -21.54 -1.79 14.24
CA SER A 172 -21.76 -2.24 15.62
C SER A 172 -22.74 -3.40 15.75
N MET A 173 -23.72 -3.48 14.85
CA MET A 173 -24.80 -4.47 14.93
C MET A 173 -24.46 -5.77 14.19
N PHE A 174 -23.86 -5.69 13.01
CA PHE A 174 -23.66 -6.81 12.10
C PHE A 174 -22.20 -7.21 11.91
N TYR A 175 -21.25 -6.30 12.18
CA TYR A 175 -19.81 -6.49 11.95
C TYR A 175 -18.97 -6.03 13.15
N PRO A 176 -19.16 -6.56 14.36
CA PRO A 176 -18.51 -6.10 15.59
C PRO A 176 -16.97 -6.22 15.54
N ASP A 177 -16.45 -7.13 14.70
CA ASP A 177 -15.02 -7.36 14.51
C ASP A 177 -14.38 -6.42 13.49
N ALA A 178 -15.17 -5.56 12.82
CA ALA A 178 -14.67 -4.62 11.84
C ALA A 178 -13.79 -3.55 12.49
N LYS A 179 -12.51 -3.51 12.13
CA LYS A 179 -11.50 -2.58 12.67
C LYS A 179 -11.03 -1.60 11.61
N VAL A 180 -10.67 -0.41 12.06
CA VAL A 180 -10.04 0.58 11.18
C VAL A 180 -8.73 0.04 10.60
N LYS A 181 -8.53 0.26 9.31
CA LYS A 181 -7.32 -0.17 8.60
C LYS A 181 -6.23 0.89 8.72
N GLN A 182 -4.99 0.43 8.76
CA GLN A 182 -3.81 1.27 8.78
C GLN A 182 -3.56 1.88 7.40
N ASN A 183 -2.97 3.06 7.38
CA ASN A 183 -2.67 3.76 6.14
C ASN A 183 -1.19 4.13 6.08
N PHE A 184 -0.67 4.30 4.86
CA PHE A 184 0.67 4.83 4.66
C PHE A 184 0.73 6.28 5.15
N THR A 185 1.79 6.60 5.91
CA THR A 185 2.01 7.94 6.44
C THR A 185 3.31 8.51 5.89
N THR A 186 3.31 9.80 5.61
CA THR A 186 4.54 10.52 5.30
C THR A 186 5.23 10.90 6.62
N ALA A 187 6.52 10.61 6.74
CA ALA A 187 7.28 11.02 7.91
C ALA A 187 7.25 12.55 8.06
N LYS A 188 7.04 13.05 9.28
CA LYS A 188 6.98 14.50 9.58
C LYS A 188 8.24 15.26 9.12
N GLU A 189 9.37 14.58 9.05
CA GLU A 189 10.66 15.14 8.59
C GLU A 189 10.63 15.58 7.13
N ASN A 190 9.81 14.94 6.28
CA ASN A 190 9.68 15.28 4.86
C ASN A 190 8.90 16.58 4.61
N PHE A 191 8.31 17.19 5.64
CA PHE A 191 7.62 18.49 5.53
C PHE A 191 8.53 19.70 5.86
N LYS A 192 9.77 19.47 6.27
CA LYS A 192 10.73 20.56 6.43
C LYS A 192 11.29 20.93 5.06
N ALA A 193 10.98 22.14 4.62
CA ALA A 193 11.60 22.68 3.42
C ALA A 193 13.12 22.66 3.57
N PRO A 194 13.89 22.27 2.53
CA PRO A 194 15.34 22.35 2.58
C PRO A 194 15.76 23.81 2.80
N LYS A 195 16.64 24.04 3.77
CA LYS A 195 17.25 25.36 3.96
C LYS A 195 18.20 25.59 2.79
N VAL A 196 17.83 26.48 1.89
CA VAL A 196 18.76 26.97 0.85
C VAL A 196 19.60 28.04 1.49
N SER A 197 20.88 27.78 1.68
CA SER A 197 21.89 28.81 1.97
C SER A 197 22.56 29.22 0.67
N PHE A 198 22.47 30.49 0.33
CA PHE A 198 23.21 31.11 -0.77
C PHE A 198 24.58 31.55 -0.29
#